data_2db79fa5bef2c80f2dd5c1aa5d529dd9
#
_entry.id   2db79fa5bef2c80f2dd5c1aa5d529dd9
#
_cell.length_a   1.000
_cell.length_b   1.000
_cell.length_c   1.000
_cell.angle_alpha   90.00
_cell.angle_beta   90.00
_cell.angle_gamma   90.00
#
_symmetry.space_group_name_H-M   'P 1'
#
loop_
_entity.id
_entity.type
_entity.pdbx_description
1 polymer ?
#
loop_
_entity_poly.entity_id
_entity_poly.type
_entity_poly.pdbx_seq_one_letter_code
_entity_poly.pdbx_strand_id
1 'polypeptide(L)'
;MKELLEAGVHFGHQTKRWNPKMKEFIFGERNGIYIIDLQKTLKMFKEASKFVQELAAAGRVILFVGTKRQAQDAIAEEARRCSMFYVNQRWLGGLLTNWITVQKSVKRLKELDEMATDGRYDLLPKKEVIKLERERKHLQANLAGIKNMSRLPDAIFVIDSNKEQIAVREARKLGIPVVAVVDTNCDPSEVDYVIPGNDDALRAIRLFTSKIAESIAEGVNLMGDKQMAELQAVASPEPPAEAEAAEAPAEDAPAPTAEAAEEIRMEDVLGAGTRKRPSVATEDVDELQAETRRF
;
A
#
# COMPACT_ATOMS: atom_id res chain seq x y z
N MET A 1 -16.55 1.30 -23.26
CA MET A 1 -17.33 2.47 -23.72
C MET A 1 -18.80 2.35 -23.35
N LYS A 2 -19.51 1.28 -23.71
CA LYS A 2 -20.94 1.11 -23.41
C LYS A 2 -21.21 1.13 -21.90
N GLU A 3 -20.46 0.39 -21.13
CA GLU A 3 -20.54 0.35 -19.66
C GLU A 3 -20.31 1.73 -19.00
N LEU A 4 -19.33 2.51 -19.48
CA LEU A 4 -19.07 3.87 -18.99
C LEU A 4 -20.25 4.80 -19.23
N LEU A 5 -20.90 4.68 -20.38
CA LEU A 5 -22.07 5.48 -20.74
C LEU A 5 -23.28 5.09 -19.89
N GLU A 6 -23.53 3.80 -19.71
CA GLU A 6 -24.64 3.25 -18.89
C GLU A 6 -24.48 3.58 -17.40
N ALA A 7 -23.23 3.61 -16.90
CA ALA A 7 -22.90 4.02 -15.55
C ALA A 7 -23.01 5.54 -15.32
N GLY A 8 -23.16 6.34 -16.39
CA GLY A 8 -23.27 7.79 -16.30
C GLY A 8 -21.96 8.50 -15.99
N VAL A 9 -20.82 7.92 -16.35
CA VAL A 9 -19.47 8.46 -16.13
C VAL A 9 -19.24 9.79 -16.84
N HIS A 10 -19.93 10.01 -17.95
CA HIS A 10 -19.80 11.21 -18.81
C HIS A 10 -20.43 12.47 -18.21
N PHE A 11 -21.25 12.37 -17.19
CA PHE A 11 -21.82 13.55 -16.53
C PHE A 11 -20.79 14.16 -15.58
N GLY A 12 -20.53 15.44 -15.76
CA GLY A 12 -19.75 16.24 -14.82
C GLY A 12 -20.65 17.13 -13.95
N HIS A 13 -20.05 18.12 -13.36
CA HIS A 13 -20.73 19.11 -12.53
C HIS A 13 -21.34 20.27 -13.35
N GLN A 14 -22.13 21.09 -12.65
CA GLN A 14 -22.69 22.33 -13.24
C GLN A 14 -21.59 23.26 -13.73
N THR A 15 -21.85 23.96 -14.85
CA THR A 15 -20.92 24.89 -15.49
C THR A 15 -20.38 25.99 -14.56
N LYS A 16 -21.14 26.36 -13.52
CA LYS A 16 -20.72 27.34 -12.51
C LYS A 16 -19.63 26.86 -11.55
N ARG A 17 -19.40 25.53 -11.46
CA ARG A 17 -18.50 24.90 -10.48
C ARG A 17 -17.28 24.25 -11.12
N TRP A 18 -17.04 24.47 -12.38
CA TRP A 18 -15.95 23.79 -13.08
C TRP A 18 -14.57 24.40 -12.79
N ASN A 19 -13.54 23.61 -12.97
CA ASN A 19 -12.15 24.05 -12.92
C ASN A 19 -11.65 24.28 -14.37
N PRO A 20 -11.09 25.46 -14.70
CA PRO A 20 -10.56 25.73 -16.05
C PRO A 20 -9.49 24.74 -16.53
N LYS A 21 -8.72 24.15 -15.62
CA LYS A 21 -7.72 23.11 -15.94
C LYS A 21 -8.34 21.81 -16.49
N MET A 22 -9.63 21.58 -16.23
CA MET A 22 -10.37 20.44 -16.76
C MET A 22 -10.84 20.62 -18.20
N LYS A 23 -10.60 21.79 -18.80
CA LYS A 23 -11.05 22.11 -20.18
C LYS A 23 -10.67 21.03 -21.21
N GLU A 24 -9.50 20.45 -21.08
CA GLU A 24 -9.01 19.40 -22.01
C GLU A 24 -9.82 18.11 -21.95
N PHE A 25 -10.47 17.81 -20.79
CA PHE A 25 -11.23 16.59 -20.56
C PHE A 25 -12.73 16.76 -20.82
N ILE A 26 -13.18 17.97 -21.14
CA ILE A 26 -14.58 18.28 -21.40
C ILE A 26 -14.86 18.13 -22.88
N PHE A 27 -15.88 17.35 -23.24
CA PHE A 27 -16.38 17.17 -24.59
C PHE A 27 -17.29 18.35 -25.01
N GLY A 28 -18.13 18.82 -24.09
CA GLY A 28 -19.08 19.88 -24.32
C GLY A 28 -19.97 20.17 -23.15
N GLU A 29 -21.01 20.99 -23.38
CA GLU A 29 -22.02 21.37 -22.40
C GLU A 29 -23.42 20.97 -22.89
N ARG A 30 -24.23 20.47 -21.94
CA ARG A 30 -25.64 20.19 -22.18
C ARG A 30 -26.47 20.52 -20.94
N ASN A 31 -27.49 21.34 -21.08
CA ASN A 31 -28.40 21.73 -19.98
C ASN A 31 -27.68 22.32 -18.75
N GLY A 32 -26.59 23.09 -18.95
CA GLY A 32 -25.83 23.70 -17.85
C GLY A 32 -24.95 22.72 -17.07
N ILE A 33 -24.70 21.51 -17.62
CA ILE A 33 -23.83 20.49 -17.08
C ILE A 33 -22.73 20.18 -18.12
N TYR A 34 -21.49 20.10 -17.69
CA TYR A 34 -20.40 19.65 -18.55
C TYR A 34 -20.44 18.16 -18.81
N ILE A 35 -20.12 17.77 -20.03
CA ILE A 35 -20.00 16.37 -20.47
C ILE A 35 -18.52 16.05 -20.61
N ILE A 36 -18.09 14.99 -19.95
CA ILE A 36 -16.71 14.50 -19.95
C ILE A 36 -16.47 13.64 -21.20
N ASP A 37 -15.28 13.76 -21.79
CA ASP A 37 -14.86 12.98 -22.95
C ASP A 37 -14.49 11.54 -22.55
N LEU A 38 -15.39 10.61 -22.85
CA LEU A 38 -15.21 9.19 -22.52
C LEU A 38 -14.08 8.51 -23.29
N GLN A 39 -13.62 9.04 -24.42
CA GLN A 39 -12.48 8.47 -25.14
C GLN A 39 -11.20 8.71 -24.36
N LYS A 40 -11.03 9.93 -23.84
CA LYS A 40 -9.92 10.27 -22.96
C LYS A 40 -9.98 9.50 -21.65
N THR A 41 -11.18 9.43 -21.04
CA THR A 41 -11.40 8.62 -19.84
C THR A 41 -10.94 7.18 -20.04
N LEU A 42 -11.33 6.54 -21.13
CA LEU A 42 -10.97 5.14 -21.38
C LEU A 42 -9.46 4.96 -21.55
N LYS A 43 -8.79 5.89 -22.24
CA LYS A 43 -7.34 5.85 -22.44
C LYS A 43 -6.60 5.98 -21.10
N MET A 44 -6.91 7.03 -20.35
CA MET A 44 -6.25 7.32 -19.08
C MET A 44 -6.58 6.28 -18.01
N PHE A 45 -7.82 5.74 -18.02
CA PHE A 45 -8.19 4.63 -17.16
C PHE A 45 -7.36 3.37 -17.43
N LYS A 46 -7.09 3.02 -18.69
CA LYS A 46 -6.22 1.89 -19.02
C LYS A 46 -4.78 2.09 -18.55
N GLU A 47 -4.25 3.31 -18.66
CA GLU A 47 -2.92 3.66 -18.14
C GLU A 47 -2.87 3.52 -16.61
N ALA A 48 -3.88 4.05 -15.91
CA ALA A 48 -4.01 3.92 -14.46
C ALA A 48 -4.18 2.46 -14.01
N SER A 49 -5.01 1.68 -14.69
CA SER A 49 -5.21 0.25 -14.41
C SER A 49 -3.92 -0.56 -14.57
N LYS A 50 -3.16 -0.29 -15.64
CA LYS A 50 -1.87 -0.94 -15.87
C LYS A 50 -0.88 -0.61 -14.76
N PHE A 51 -0.76 0.66 -14.37
CA PHE A 51 0.10 1.09 -13.27
C PHE A 51 -0.25 0.37 -11.95
N VAL A 52 -1.54 0.33 -11.61
CA VAL A 52 -2.04 -0.34 -10.40
C VAL A 52 -1.77 -1.84 -10.44
N GLN A 53 -1.95 -2.49 -11.61
CA GLN A 53 -1.67 -3.90 -11.82
C GLN A 53 -0.17 -4.22 -11.65
N GLU A 54 0.72 -3.38 -12.19
CA GLU A 54 2.17 -3.51 -12.04
C GLU A 54 2.61 -3.38 -10.59
N LEU A 55 2.04 -2.42 -9.84
CA LEU A 55 2.29 -2.28 -8.41
C LEU A 55 1.84 -3.52 -7.62
N ALA A 56 0.64 -4.02 -7.90
CA ALA A 56 0.11 -5.20 -7.25
C ALA A 56 0.94 -6.45 -7.56
N ALA A 57 1.41 -6.60 -8.81
CA ALA A 57 2.33 -7.66 -9.22
C ALA A 57 3.71 -7.58 -8.55
N ALA A 58 4.09 -6.40 -8.05
CA ALA A 58 5.30 -6.19 -7.23
C ALA A 58 5.05 -6.37 -5.72
N GLY A 59 3.86 -6.81 -5.29
CA GLY A 59 3.49 -6.96 -3.88
C GLY A 59 3.38 -5.63 -3.12
N ARG A 60 3.09 -4.54 -3.84
CA ARG A 60 2.94 -3.21 -3.27
C ARG A 60 1.54 -2.98 -2.72
N VAL A 61 1.44 -2.08 -1.74
CA VAL A 61 0.21 -1.78 -1.02
C VAL A 61 -0.47 -0.55 -1.61
N ILE A 62 -1.76 -0.68 -1.94
CA ILE A 62 -2.58 0.41 -2.46
C ILE A 62 -3.65 0.75 -1.43
N LEU A 63 -3.79 2.05 -1.11
CA LEU A 63 -4.80 2.55 -0.18
C LEU A 63 -5.97 3.17 -0.94
N PHE A 64 -7.17 2.64 -0.76
CA PHE A 64 -8.40 3.20 -1.30
C PHE A 64 -8.93 4.33 -0.41
N VAL A 65 -9.24 5.47 -0.99
CA VAL A 65 -9.70 6.66 -0.27
C VAL A 65 -10.96 7.22 -0.90
N GLY A 66 -11.99 7.41 -0.08
CA GLY A 66 -13.22 8.07 -0.52
C GLY A 66 -14.21 8.19 0.62
N THR A 67 -14.31 9.41 1.15
CA THR A 67 -15.19 9.74 2.27
C THR A 67 -16.57 10.23 1.83
N LYS A 68 -16.78 10.31 0.50
CA LYS A 68 -18.07 10.68 -0.07
C LYS A 68 -19.11 9.59 0.24
N ARG A 69 -20.30 9.99 0.71
CA ARG A 69 -21.34 9.05 1.13
C ARG A 69 -21.65 7.97 0.07
N GLN A 70 -21.61 8.36 -1.20
CA GLN A 70 -21.84 7.45 -2.31
C GLN A 70 -20.69 6.47 -2.56
N ALA A 71 -19.47 6.82 -2.11
CA ALA A 71 -18.26 6.01 -2.30
C ALA A 71 -17.95 5.07 -1.13
N GLN A 72 -18.45 5.36 0.07
CA GLN A 72 -18.09 4.68 1.32
C GLN A 72 -18.20 3.17 1.26
N ASP A 73 -19.35 2.67 0.79
CA ASP A 73 -19.63 1.23 0.76
C ASP A 73 -18.86 0.54 -0.37
N ALA A 74 -18.84 1.16 -1.57
CA ALA A 74 -18.13 0.64 -2.73
C ALA A 74 -16.63 0.49 -2.46
N ILE A 75 -16.02 1.49 -1.84
CA ILE A 75 -14.59 1.47 -1.48
C ILE A 75 -14.30 0.38 -0.45
N ALA A 76 -15.12 0.26 0.59
CA ALA A 76 -14.91 -0.75 1.62
C ALA A 76 -15.08 -2.18 1.10
N GLU A 77 -16.07 -2.40 0.21
CA GLU A 77 -16.36 -3.69 -0.39
C GLU A 77 -15.22 -4.13 -1.32
N GLU A 78 -14.85 -3.26 -2.26
CA GLU A 78 -13.86 -3.58 -3.29
C GLU A 78 -12.43 -3.67 -2.74
N ALA A 79 -12.06 -2.81 -1.78
CA ALA A 79 -10.77 -2.91 -1.12
C ALA A 79 -10.61 -4.22 -0.34
N ARG A 80 -11.68 -4.70 0.33
CA ARG A 80 -11.65 -6.02 0.98
C ARG A 80 -11.54 -7.16 -0.03
N ARG A 81 -12.22 -7.06 -1.18
CA ARG A 81 -12.19 -8.06 -2.25
C ARG A 81 -10.77 -8.28 -2.79
N CYS A 82 -9.99 -7.22 -2.93
CA CYS A 82 -8.60 -7.31 -3.38
C CYS A 82 -7.57 -7.33 -2.24
N SER A 83 -7.99 -7.52 -0.98
CA SER A 83 -7.14 -7.56 0.22
C SER A 83 -6.29 -6.30 0.43
N MET A 84 -6.77 -5.15 -0.02
CA MET A 84 -6.14 -3.85 0.16
C MET A 84 -6.78 -3.05 1.30
N PHE A 85 -6.13 -1.96 1.67
CA PHE A 85 -6.57 -1.08 2.76
C PHE A 85 -7.46 0.05 2.25
N TYR A 86 -8.29 0.62 3.14
CA TYR A 86 -9.19 1.69 2.76
C TYR A 86 -9.45 2.71 3.88
N VAL A 87 -9.82 3.92 3.47
CA VAL A 87 -10.36 4.98 4.32
C VAL A 87 -11.66 5.48 3.70
N ASN A 88 -12.80 5.18 4.33
CA ASN A 88 -14.11 5.47 3.77
C ASN A 88 -14.99 6.41 4.60
N GLN A 89 -14.64 6.75 5.85
CA GLN A 89 -15.44 7.63 6.68
C GLN A 89 -14.87 9.06 6.71
N ARG A 90 -13.72 9.23 7.29
CA ARG A 90 -13.06 10.53 7.39
C ARG A 90 -11.55 10.37 7.26
N TRP A 91 -10.96 11.18 6.40
CA TRP A 91 -9.50 11.31 6.38
C TRP A 91 -9.03 12.06 7.63
N LEU A 92 -8.20 11.45 8.42
CA LEU A 92 -7.57 12.10 9.57
C LEU A 92 -6.35 12.87 9.07
N GLY A 93 -6.31 14.18 9.30
CA GLY A 93 -5.14 14.99 8.95
C GLY A 93 -3.87 14.42 9.59
N GLY A 94 -2.82 14.22 8.80
CA GLY A 94 -1.60 13.56 9.25
C GLY A 94 -1.62 12.04 9.14
N LEU A 95 -2.62 11.44 8.49
CA LEU A 95 -2.73 9.98 8.38
C LEU A 95 -1.49 9.36 7.74
N LEU A 96 -0.95 9.97 6.71
CA LEU A 96 0.30 9.53 6.06
C LEU A 96 1.52 10.24 6.67
N THR A 97 1.47 11.56 6.82
CA THR A 97 2.60 12.37 7.26
C THR A 97 2.96 12.21 8.75
N ASN A 98 2.00 11.80 9.58
CA ASN A 98 2.20 11.51 11.00
C ASN A 98 1.83 10.05 11.33
N TRP A 99 2.32 9.12 10.51
CA TRP A 99 2.00 7.70 10.60
C TRP A 99 2.26 7.09 11.96
N ILE A 100 3.34 7.50 12.65
CA ILE A 100 3.68 7.00 13.99
C ILE A 100 2.56 7.26 15.00
N THR A 101 1.93 8.42 14.96
CA THR A 101 0.79 8.76 15.84
C THR A 101 -0.46 7.98 15.46
N VAL A 102 -0.70 7.78 14.16
CA VAL A 102 -1.82 6.97 13.68
C VAL A 102 -1.66 5.51 14.11
N GLN A 103 -0.45 4.95 14.05
CA GLN A 103 -0.17 3.60 14.54
C GLN A 103 -0.48 3.45 16.05
N LYS A 104 -0.20 4.47 16.87
CA LYS A 104 -0.60 4.46 18.29
C LYS A 104 -2.11 4.37 18.45
N SER A 105 -2.87 5.10 17.63
CA SER A 105 -4.33 5.05 17.63
C SER A 105 -4.86 3.69 17.15
N VAL A 106 -4.22 3.10 16.14
CA VAL A 106 -4.53 1.74 15.66
C VAL A 106 -4.23 0.70 16.73
N LYS A 107 -3.10 0.82 17.43
CA LYS A 107 -2.76 -0.05 18.56
C LYS A 107 -3.80 0.07 19.67
N ARG A 108 -4.21 1.29 20.00
CA ARG A 108 -5.28 1.54 20.98
C ARG A 108 -6.60 0.88 20.59
N LEU A 109 -6.97 0.95 19.29
CA LEU A 109 -8.15 0.25 18.78
C LEU A 109 -8.04 -1.27 18.99
N LYS A 110 -6.89 -1.87 18.68
CA LYS A 110 -6.65 -3.32 18.91
C LYS A 110 -6.77 -3.69 20.37
N GLU A 111 -6.18 -2.91 21.28
CA GLU A 111 -6.29 -3.10 22.73
C GLU A 111 -7.75 -3.06 23.21
N LEU A 112 -8.55 -2.11 22.70
CA LEU A 112 -9.97 -2.02 23.05
C LEU A 112 -10.79 -3.20 22.49
N ASP A 113 -10.45 -3.71 21.32
CA ASP A 113 -11.08 -4.89 20.74
C ASP A 113 -10.73 -6.15 21.54
N GLU A 114 -9.48 -6.31 21.99
CA GLU A 114 -9.02 -7.38 22.88
C GLU A 114 -9.74 -7.31 24.23
N MET A 115 -9.80 -6.12 24.84
CA MET A 115 -10.50 -5.92 26.13
C MET A 115 -11.99 -6.31 26.05
N ALA A 116 -12.61 -6.11 24.88
CA ALA A 116 -14.01 -6.48 24.67
C ALA A 116 -14.22 -7.99 24.53
N THR A 117 -13.21 -8.73 24.01
CA THR A 117 -13.23 -10.19 23.84
C THR A 117 -12.79 -10.94 25.09
N ASP A 118 -11.82 -10.41 25.85
CA ASP A 118 -11.24 -11.06 27.03
C ASP A 118 -12.12 -10.94 28.31
N GLY A 119 -13.29 -10.30 28.22
CA GLY A 119 -14.17 -10.09 29.38
C GLY A 119 -13.66 -9.07 30.41
N ARG A 120 -12.61 -8.31 30.08
CA ARG A 120 -12.08 -7.25 30.98
C ARG A 120 -13.11 -6.16 31.26
N TYR A 121 -14.11 -5.98 30.42
CA TYR A 121 -15.20 -5.03 30.62
C TYR A 121 -16.07 -5.39 31.82
N ASP A 122 -16.18 -6.67 32.18
CA ASP A 122 -17.00 -7.13 33.29
C ASP A 122 -16.40 -6.73 34.67
N LEU A 123 -15.08 -6.46 34.69
CA LEU A 123 -14.36 -6.03 35.90
C LEU A 123 -14.42 -4.50 36.12
N LEU A 124 -14.95 -3.74 35.14
CA LEU A 124 -14.96 -2.28 35.17
C LEU A 124 -16.34 -1.72 35.55
N PRO A 125 -16.40 -0.55 36.18
CA PRO A 125 -17.64 0.15 36.42
C PRO A 125 -18.38 0.44 35.10
N LYS A 126 -19.70 0.31 35.05
CA LYS A 126 -20.53 0.53 33.86
C LYS A 126 -20.26 1.87 33.15
N LYS A 127 -19.95 2.92 33.91
CA LYS A 127 -19.65 4.24 33.34
C LYS A 127 -18.36 4.26 32.53
N GLU A 128 -17.34 3.53 32.95
CA GLU A 128 -16.06 3.39 32.23
C GLU A 128 -16.22 2.52 30.99
N VAL A 129 -16.94 1.41 31.10
CA VAL A 129 -17.26 0.54 29.94
C VAL A 129 -17.92 1.35 28.82
N ILE A 130 -18.94 2.17 29.14
CA ILE A 130 -19.63 3.02 28.16
C ILE A 130 -18.67 4.02 27.50
N LYS A 131 -17.72 4.57 28.27
CA LYS A 131 -16.69 5.50 27.73
C LYS A 131 -15.75 4.77 26.75
N LEU A 132 -15.22 3.62 27.16
CA LEU A 132 -14.32 2.81 26.32
C LEU A 132 -15.01 2.30 25.05
N GLU A 133 -16.28 1.87 25.17
CA GLU A 133 -17.08 1.44 24.04
C GLU A 133 -17.34 2.57 23.03
N ARG A 134 -17.57 3.78 23.51
CA ARG A 134 -17.73 4.98 22.64
C ARG A 134 -16.40 5.32 21.95
N GLU A 135 -15.27 5.24 22.67
CA GLU A 135 -13.93 5.43 22.11
C GLU A 135 -13.68 4.36 21.02
N ARG A 136 -13.93 3.09 21.31
CA ARG A 136 -13.77 1.98 20.38
C ARG A 136 -14.58 2.18 19.09
N LYS A 137 -15.88 2.51 19.22
CA LYS A 137 -16.75 2.78 18.07
C LYS A 137 -16.23 3.92 17.21
N HIS A 138 -15.75 5.01 17.84
CA HIS A 138 -15.20 6.15 17.12
C HIS A 138 -13.90 5.80 16.37
N LEU A 139 -12.97 5.08 17.02
CA LEU A 139 -11.73 4.63 16.39
C LEU A 139 -12.01 3.62 15.28
N GLN A 140 -12.91 2.68 15.51
CA GLN A 140 -13.30 1.67 14.51
C GLN A 140 -13.92 2.30 13.27
N ALA A 141 -14.79 3.29 13.42
CA ALA A 141 -15.38 3.99 12.27
C ALA A 141 -14.31 4.60 11.36
N ASN A 142 -13.25 5.19 11.91
CA ASN A 142 -12.25 5.91 11.13
C ASN A 142 -11.05 5.06 10.70
N LEU A 143 -10.68 4.04 11.47
CA LEU A 143 -9.43 3.29 11.32
C LEU A 143 -9.62 1.82 10.93
N ALA A 144 -10.87 1.33 10.81
CA ALA A 144 -11.13 -0.08 10.52
C ALA A 144 -10.42 -0.57 9.25
N GLY A 145 -10.41 0.24 8.20
CA GLY A 145 -9.81 -0.13 6.92
C GLY A 145 -8.28 -0.15 6.91
N ILE A 146 -7.62 0.46 7.91
CA ILE A 146 -6.15 0.50 8.02
C ILE A 146 -5.63 -0.24 9.26
N LYS A 147 -6.50 -0.96 9.98
CA LYS A 147 -6.15 -1.67 11.23
C LYS A 147 -4.95 -2.61 11.08
N ASN A 148 -4.81 -3.26 9.94
CA ASN A 148 -3.77 -4.24 9.67
C ASN A 148 -2.63 -3.69 8.79
N MET A 149 -2.65 -2.41 8.47
CA MET A 149 -1.60 -1.77 7.68
C MET A 149 -0.35 -1.56 8.55
N SER A 150 0.75 -2.19 8.20
CA SER A 150 2.01 -2.12 8.95
C SER A 150 2.95 -1.01 8.46
N ARG A 151 2.85 -0.64 7.19
CA ARG A 151 3.70 0.35 6.52
C ARG A 151 2.84 1.35 5.73
N LEU A 152 3.44 2.46 5.32
CA LEU A 152 2.80 3.41 4.41
C LEU A 152 2.44 2.73 3.08
N PRO A 153 1.35 3.16 2.42
CA PRO A 153 0.98 2.65 1.11
C PRO A 153 1.97 3.13 0.04
N ASP A 154 2.13 2.32 -1.00
CA ASP A 154 2.99 2.61 -2.14
C ASP A 154 2.25 3.43 -3.21
N ALA A 155 0.91 3.43 -3.20
CA ALA A 155 0.05 4.31 -3.99
C ALA A 155 -1.28 4.54 -3.28
N ILE A 156 -1.99 5.62 -3.64
CA ILE A 156 -3.36 5.86 -3.20
C ILE A 156 -4.31 5.95 -4.40
N PHE A 157 -5.50 5.33 -4.26
CA PHE A 157 -6.60 5.47 -5.20
C PHE A 157 -7.69 6.32 -4.55
N VAL A 158 -8.03 7.46 -5.15
CA VAL A 158 -8.90 8.48 -4.56
C VAL A 158 -10.16 8.66 -5.40
N ILE A 159 -11.32 8.71 -4.75
CA ILE A 159 -12.58 9.16 -5.34
C ILE A 159 -12.84 10.58 -4.88
N ASP A 160 -12.94 11.53 -5.81
CA ASP A 160 -13.12 12.96 -5.58
C ASP A 160 -11.87 13.61 -4.94
N SER A 161 -10.90 14.01 -5.78
CA SER A 161 -9.67 14.69 -5.33
C SER A 161 -9.93 16.04 -4.66
N ASN A 162 -11.04 16.71 -4.98
CA ASN A 162 -11.39 18.00 -4.38
C ASN A 162 -11.83 17.83 -2.91
N LYS A 163 -12.61 16.80 -2.61
CA LYS A 163 -13.01 16.51 -1.24
C LYS A 163 -11.86 15.97 -0.40
N GLU A 164 -11.02 15.14 -1.00
CA GLU A 164 -9.88 14.47 -0.34
C GLU A 164 -8.55 15.22 -0.52
N GLN A 165 -8.59 16.56 -0.67
CA GLN A 165 -7.39 17.40 -0.88
C GLN A 165 -6.30 17.16 0.16
N ILE A 166 -6.66 16.89 1.41
CA ILE A 166 -5.69 16.66 2.48
C ILE A 166 -4.93 15.36 2.20
N ALA A 167 -5.63 14.30 1.79
CA ALA A 167 -5.03 13.02 1.42
C ALA A 167 -4.07 13.17 0.25
N VAL A 168 -4.49 13.85 -0.81
CA VAL A 168 -3.69 14.11 -2.01
C VAL A 168 -2.43 14.90 -1.68
N ARG A 169 -2.54 15.97 -0.88
CA ARG A 169 -1.39 16.79 -0.45
C ARG A 169 -0.41 16.01 0.42
N GLU A 170 -0.90 15.17 1.34
CA GLU A 170 -0.05 14.34 2.18
C GLU A 170 0.69 13.28 1.35
N ALA A 171 0.02 12.63 0.40
CA ALA A 171 0.63 11.67 -0.50
C ALA A 171 1.74 12.31 -1.34
N ARG A 172 1.47 13.44 -1.97
CA ARG A 172 2.46 14.20 -2.75
C ARG A 172 3.66 14.62 -1.92
N LYS A 173 3.44 15.06 -0.66
CA LYS A 173 4.53 15.42 0.25
C LYS A 173 5.47 14.27 0.54
N LEU A 174 4.96 13.03 0.52
CA LEU A 174 5.73 11.81 0.75
C LEU A 174 6.21 11.13 -0.53
N GLY A 175 5.90 11.70 -1.71
CA GLY A 175 6.25 11.09 -3.00
C GLY A 175 5.44 9.83 -3.32
N ILE A 176 4.25 9.67 -2.72
CA ILE A 176 3.35 8.54 -2.97
C ILE A 176 2.48 8.89 -4.18
N PRO A 177 2.51 8.11 -5.27
CA PRO A 177 1.72 8.37 -6.46
C PRO A 177 0.22 8.29 -6.17
N VAL A 178 -0.53 9.21 -6.78
CA VAL A 178 -1.97 9.38 -6.62
C VAL A 178 -2.68 9.00 -7.91
N VAL A 179 -3.54 8.01 -7.85
CA VAL A 179 -4.51 7.66 -8.89
C VAL A 179 -5.86 8.19 -8.45
N ALA A 180 -6.53 9.05 -9.23
CA ALA A 180 -7.82 9.58 -8.79
C ALA A 180 -8.85 9.67 -9.90
N VAL A 181 -10.12 9.44 -9.51
CA VAL A 181 -11.28 9.83 -10.31
C VAL A 181 -11.49 11.33 -10.11
N VAL A 182 -11.43 12.07 -11.21
CA VAL A 182 -11.41 13.54 -11.24
C VAL A 182 -12.61 14.04 -12.05
N ASP A 183 -13.53 14.72 -11.40
CA ASP A 183 -14.67 15.38 -12.06
C ASP A 183 -14.30 16.79 -12.51
N THR A 184 -15.20 17.43 -13.22
CA THR A 184 -15.02 18.77 -13.83
C THR A 184 -14.75 19.90 -12.84
N ASN A 185 -15.01 19.73 -11.54
CA ASN A 185 -14.75 20.68 -10.45
C ASN A 185 -13.38 20.51 -9.78
N CYS A 186 -12.65 19.45 -10.12
CA CYS A 186 -11.37 19.09 -9.49
C CYS A 186 -10.16 19.69 -10.23
N ASP A 187 -9.00 19.69 -9.60
CA ASP A 187 -7.72 20.06 -10.20
C ASP A 187 -6.94 18.82 -10.66
N PRO A 188 -6.80 18.57 -11.98
CA PRO A 188 -6.07 17.41 -12.46
C PRO A 188 -4.56 17.49 -12.21
N SER A 189 -3.99 18.69 -11.99
CA SER A 189 -2.55 18.86 -11.76
C SER A 189 -2.07 18.37 -10.39
N GLU A 190 -3.00 18.08 -9.47
CA GLU A 190 -2.68 17.53 -8.15
C GLU A 190 -2.58 15.99 -8.15
N VAL A 191 -2.86 15.34 -9.28
CA VAL A 191 -2.97 13.88 -9.40
C VAL A 191 -1.98 13.37 -10.46
N ASP A 192 -1.32 12.24 -10.20
CA ASP A 192 -0.35 11.66 -11.12
C ASP A 192 -1.04 10.84 -12.23
N TYR A 193 -2.07 10.07 -11.89
CA TYR A 193 -2.89 9.30 -12.82
C TYR A 193 -4.33 9.77 -12.75
N VAL A 194 -4.69 10.66 -13.66
CA VAL A 194 -6.04 11.25 -13.74
C VAL A 194 -6.99 10.30 -14.46
N ILE A 195 -8.14 10.03 -13.87
CA ILE A 195 -9.24 9.30 -14.51
C ILE A 195 -10.42 10.28 -14.59
N PRO A 196 -10.63 10.97 -15.72
CA PRO A 196 -11.75 11.88 -15.86
C PRO A 196 -13.07 11.12 -15.77
N GLY A 197 -13.93 11.52 -14.85
CA GLY A 197 -15.20 10.81 -14.67
C GLY A 197 -16.05 11.38 -13.55
N ASN A 198 -17.32 10.97 -13.55
CA ASN A 198 -18.30 11.36 -12.54
C ASN A 198 -17.98 10.72 -11.19
N ASP A 199 -17.82 11.53 -10.18
CA ASP A 199 -17.53 11.12 -8.79
C ASP A 199 -18.78 11.19 -7.87
N ASP A 200 -19.95 11.57 -8.40
CA ASP A 200 -21.21 11.65 -7.67
C ASP A 200 -22.13 10.45 -7.91
N ALA A 201 -22.09 9.87 -9.09
CA ALA A 201 -22.96 8.77 -9.46
C ALA A 201 -22.50 7.45 -8.85
N LEU A 202 -23.34 6.82 -8.04
CA LEU A 202 -23.05 5.53 -7.39
C LEU A 202 -22.60 4.44 -8.38
N ARG A 203 -23.22 4.40 -9.59
CA ARG A 203 -22.87 3.43 -10.63
C ARG A 203 -21.48 3.69 -11.20
N ALA A 204 -21.10 4.97 -11.41
CA ALA A 204 -19.80 5.34 -11.92
C ALA A 204 -18.70 5.02 -10.89
N ILE A 205 -18.93 5.37 -9.63
CA ILE A 205 -18.01 5.07 -8.52
C ILE A 205 -17.78 3.56 -8.42
N ARG A 206 -18.84 2.76 -8.37
CA ARG A 206 -18.75 1.30 -8.31
C ARG A 206 -18.00 0.73 -9.51
N LEU A 207 -18.25 1.22 -10.71
CA LEU A 207 -17.57 0.77 -11.92
C LEU A 207 -16.06 1.00 -11.82
N PHE A 208 -15.64 2.22 -11.49
CA PHE A 208 -14.20 2.54 -11.36
C PHE A 208 -13.54 1.75 -10.24
N THR A 209 -14.17 1.72 -9.06
CA THR A 209 -13.61 1.03 -7.89
C THR A 209 -13.49 -0.48 -8.15
N SER A 210 -14.51 -1.09 -8.75
CA SER A 210 -14.52 -2.51 -9.10
C SER A 210 -13.45 -2.85 -10.13
N LYS A 211 -13.31 -2.03 -11.18
CA LYS A 211 -12.31 -2.26 -12.22
C LYS A 211 -10.88 -2.07 -11.73
N ILE A 212 -10.62 -1.11 -10.85
CA ILE A 212 -9.31 -0.95 -10.20
C ILE A 212 -9.02 -2.15 -9.29
N ALA A 213 -10.00 -2.58 -8.49
CA ALA A 213 -9.82 -3.77 -7.64
C ALA A 213 -9.61 -5.06 -8.46
N GLU A 214 -10.22 -5.16 -9.64
CA GLU A 214 -10.01 -6.26 -10.60
C GLU A 214 -8.57 -6.26 -11.13
N SER A 215 -8.05 -5.09 -11.54
CA SER A 215 -6.65 -4.92 -11.98
C SER A 215 -5.65 -5.27 -10.87
N ILE A 216 -5.96 -4.92 -9.61
CA ILE A 216 -5.13 -5.30 -8.45
C ILE A 216 -5.15 -6.83 -8.27
N ALA A 217 -6.32 -7.46 -8.32
CA ALA A 217 -6.45 -8.91 -8.16
C ALA A 217 -5.70 -9.67 -9.27
N GLU A 218 -5.79 -9.20 -10.51
CA GLU A 218 -4.99 -9.74 -11.63
C GLU A 218 -3.48 -9.60 -11.37
N GLY A 219 -3.03 -8.44 -10.88
CA GLY A 219 -1.63 -8.21 -10.52
C GLY A 219 -1.13 -9.16 -9.42
N VAL A 220 -1.94 -9.37 -8.37
CA VAL A 220 -1.61 -10.30 -7.28
C VAL A 220 -1.54 -11.74 -7.78
N ASN A 221 -2.44 -12.16 -8.67
CA ASN A 221 -2.40 -13.49 -9.29
C ASN A 221 -1.12 -13.69 -10.10
N LEU A 222 -0.72 -12.69 -10.91
CA LEU A 222 0.54 -12.73 -11.66
C LEU A 222 1.77 -12.85 -10.75
N MET A 223 1.74 -12.29 -9.55
CA MET A 223 2.79 -12.46 -8.55
C MET A 223 2.83 -13.89 -8.02
N GLY A 224 1.65 -14.46 -7.70
CA GLY A 224 1.54 -15.84 -7.24
C GLY A 224 2.07 -16.84 -8.27
N ASP A 225 1.70 -16.66 -9.54
CA ASP A 225 2.16 -17.51 -10.64
C ASP A 225 3.68 -17.42 -10.83
N LYS A 226 4.28 -16.24 -10.74
CA LYS A 226 5.74 -16.05 -10.79
C LYS A 226 6.46 -16.75 -9.63
N GLN A 227 5.97 -16.61 -8.41
CA GLN A 227 6.55 -17.27 -7.24
C GLN A 227 6.46 -18.80 -7.35
N MET A 228 5.32 -19.32 -7.84
CA MET A 228 5.16 -20.74 -8.10
C MET A 228 6.10 -21.25 -9.21
N ALA A 229 6.28 -20.48 -10.28
CA ALA A 229 7.21 -20.79 -11.35
C ALA A 229 8.68 -20.80 -10.87
N GLU A 230 9.08 -19.82 -10.04
CA GLU A 230 10.40 -19.76 -9.44
C GLU A 230 10.65 -20.95 -8.48
N LEU A 231 9.66 -21.30 -7.66
CA LEU A 231 9.76 -22.47 -6.77
C LEU A 231 9.88 -23.79 -7.57
N GLN A 232 9.16 -23.91 -8.69
CA GLN A 232 9.27 -25.08 -9.58
C GLN A 232 10.61 -25.13 -10.32
N ALA A 233 11.14 -23.97 -10.73
CA ALA A 233 12.46 -23.90 -11.37
C ALA A 233 13.59 -24.29 -10.40
N VAL A 234 13.48 -23.92 -9.12
CA VAL A 234 14.44 -24.32 -8.07
C VAL A 234 14.26 -25.79 -7.67
N ALA A 235 13.05 -26.34 -7.78
CA ALA A 235 12.75 -27.73 -7.44
C ALA A 235 13.06 -28.73 -8.57
N SER A 236 13.35 -28.27 -9.78
CA SER A 236 13.77 -29.15 -10.90
C SER A 236 15.28 -29.32 -10.81
N PRO A 237 15.79 -30.50 -10.43
CA PRO A 237 17.22 -30.78 -10.54
C PRO A 237 17.59 -30.80 -12.05
N GLU A 238 18.60 -30.01 -12.42
CA GLU A 238 19.23 -30.15 -13.74
C GLU A 238 19.58 -31.63 -13.97
N PRO A 239 19.23 -32.23 -15.10
CA PRO A 239 19.72 -33.57 -15.43
C PRO A 239 21.25 -33.49 -15.52
N PRO A 240 21.99 -34.46 -14.92
CA PRO A 240 23.44 -34.49 -15.04
C PRO A 240 23.79 -34.60 -16.51
N ALA A 241 24.64 -33.71 -16.99
CA ALA A 241 25.22 -33.74 -18.32
C ALA A 241 25.83 -35.12 -18.55
N GLU A 242 25.26 -35.87 -19.48
CA GLU A 242 25.87 -37.13 -19.98
C GLU A 242 27.26 -36.83 -20.51
N ALA A 243 28.27 -37.36 -19.80
CA ALA A 243 29.63 -37.40 -20.29
C ALA A 243 29.67 -38.43 -21.46
N GLU A 244 29.86 -37.94 -22.68
CA GLU A 244 30.24 -38.78 -23.83
C GLU A 244 31.53 -39.52 -23.50
N ALA A 245 31.39 -40.86 -23.50
CA ALA A 245 32.49 -41.80 -23.47
C ALA A 245 33.23 -41.77 -24.81
N ALA A 246 34.48 -41.42 -24.82
CA ALA A 246 35.43 -41.74 -25.90
C ALA A 246 36.39 -42.83 -25.42
N GLU A 247 36.41 -43.89 -26.20
CA GLU A 247 37.16 -45.15 -26.03
C GLU A 247 38.67 -44.95 -25.93
N ALA A 248 39.24 -45.97 -25.28
CA ALA A 248 40.64 -46.24 -24.94
C ALA A 248 41.62 -46.41 -26.17
N PRO A 249 42.96 -46.59 -25.98
CA PRO A 249 43.42 -47.90 -25.55
C PRO A 249 44.58 -47.89 -24.48
N ALA A 250 44.69 -49.08 -23.89
CA ALA A 250 45.63 -49.49 -22.87
C ALA A 250 47.12 -49.47 -23.30
N GLU A 251 47.99 -49.21 -22.32
CA GLU A 251 49.24 -50.02 -22.13
C GLU A 251 49.89 -49.70 -20.77
N ASP A 252 50.02 -50.77 -20.05
CA ASP A 252 51.15 -51.23 -19.18
C ASP A 252 51.44 -50.52 -17.82
N ALA A 253 51.37 -51.38 -16.80
CA ALA A 253 51.77 -51.19 -15.43
C ALA A 253 53.31 -51.11 -15.23
N PRO A 254 53.87 -50.74 -14.04
CA PRO A 254 53.61 -51.34 -12.74
C PRO A 254 53.60 -50.37 -11.52
N ALA A 255 53.03 -50.85 -10.44
CA ALA A 255 53.27 -50.39 -9.08
C ALA A 255 54.68 -50.84 -8.58
N PRO A 256 55.30 -50.39 -7.50
CA PRO A 256 54.70 -50.11 -6.18
C PRO A 256 55.37 -48.92 -5.41
N THR A 257 54.88 -48.51 -4.30
CA THR A 257 55.42 -48.58 -2.93
C THR A 257 54.78 -47.53 -2.02
N ALA A 258 54.58 -47.99 -0.83
CA ALA A 258 54.04 -47.32 0.32
C ALA A 258 54.97 -46.21 0.91
N GLU A 259 54.35 -45.47 1.82
CA GLU A 259 54.91 -44.63 2.90
C GLU A 259 54.78 -43.14 2.69
N ALA A 260 53.85 -42.53 3.37
CA ALA A 260 54.11 -41.63 4.50
C ALA A 260 52.77 -41.04 4.99
N ALA A 261 52.33 -41.54 6.10
CA ALA A 261 51.38 -40.85 6.97
C ALA A 261 52.07 -39.70 7.63
N GLU A 262 51.57 -38.50 7.48
CA GLU A 262 51.88 -37.37 8.39
C GLU A 262 50.61 -36.77 8.94
N GLU A 263 50.54 -36.89 10.26
CA GLU A 263 49.61 -36.30 11.19
C GLU A 263 49.56 -34.81 11.01
N ILE A 264 48.40 -34.27 10.76
CA ILE A 264 48.15 -32.82 11.02
C ILE A 264 47.41 -32.74 12.35
N ARG A 265 48.14 -32.29 13.35
CA ARG A 265 47.68 -32.00 14.71
C ARG A 265 46.67 -30.87 14.72
N MET A 266 45.59 -31.17 15.44
CA MET A 266 44.54 -30.27 15.84
C MET A 266 45.01 -29.42 17.04
N GLU A 267 45.71 -28.31 16.75
CA GLU A 267 46.17 -27.36 17.78
C GLU A 267 46.44 -25.97 17.14
N ASP A 268 45.41 -25.31 16.57
CA ASP A 268 45.53 -23.87 16.23
C ASP A 268 44.19 -23.16 16.05
N VAL A 269 43.17 -23.49 16.85
CA VAL A 269 41.93 -22.69 16.93
C VAL A 269 41.57 -22.38 18.38
N LEU A 270 42.52 -21.80 19.13
CA LEU A 270 42.22 -21.15 20.40
C LEU A 270 43.21 -19.99 20.59
N GLY A 271 42.92 -18.89 19.95
CA GLY A 271 43.62 -17.59 20.07
C GLY A 271 42.62 -16.51 20.51
N ALA A 272 42.58 -16.26 21.80
CA ALA A 272 41.82 -15.23 22.47
C ALA A 272 42.12 -13.81 21.91
N GLY A 273 41.10 -13.02 21.63
CA GLY A 273 41.17 -11.62 21.32
C GLY A 273 40.11 -10.82 22.05
N THR A 274 40.33 -10.57 23.33
CA THR A 274 39.62 -9.56 24.12
C THR A 274 39.82 -8.17 23.56
N ARG A 275 38.80 -7.56 23.00
CA ARG A 275 38.83 -6.10 22.70
C ARG A 275 38.13 -5.34 23.81
N LYS A 276 38.92 -4.52 24.52
CA LYS A 276 38.52 -3.50 25.48
C LYS A 276 37.57 -2.49 24.88
N ARG A 277 36.49 -2.17 25.61
CA ARG A 277 35.64 -1.00 25.42
C ARG A 277 36.40 0.25 25.87
N PRO A 278 36.35 1.38 25.16
CA PRO A 278 36.75 2.66 25.71
C PRO A 278 35.66 3.23 26.62
N SER A 279 36.05 3.63 27.82
CA SER A 279 35.28 4.42 28.77
C SER A 279 35.13 5.85 28.23
N VAL A 280 33.87 6.32 28.11
CA VAL A 280 33.58 7.74 27.88
C VAL A 280 33.39 8.40 29.24
N ALA A 281 34.19 9.45 29.47
CA ALA A 281 34.18 10.27 30.66
C ALA A 281 32.86 11.06 30.78
N THR A 282 32.34 11.06 31.98
CA THR A 282 31.26 11.92 32.46
C THR A 282 31.84 13.30 32.81
N GLU A 283 31.66 14.26 31.94
CA GLU A 283 31.73 15.71 32.24
C GLU A 283 30.85 16.42 31.22
N ASP A 284 30.05 17.40 31.68
CA ASP A 284 29.12 18.29 30.94
C ASP A 284 27.63 17.89 30.89
N VAL A 285 26.99 17.85 32.05
CA VAL A 285 25.51 17.86 32.16
C VAL A 285 24.97 19.05 33.01
N ASP A 286 25.83 19.96 33.44
CA ASP A 286 25.39 21.05 34.35
C ASP A 286 25.20 22.44 33.71
N GLU A 287 25.39 22.60 32.39
CA GLU A 287 25.23 23.93 31.74
C GLU A 287 23.92 24.15 30.96
N LEU A 288 23.04 23.16 30.84
CA LEU A 288 21.78 23.28 30.07
C LEU A 288 20.51 23.45 30.89
N GLN A 289 20.63 23.68 32.21
CA GLN A 289 19.44 23.93 33.06
C GLN A 289 19.26 25.40 33.51
N ALA A 290 20.08 26.34 33.05
CA ALA A 290 20.00 27.75 33.44
C ALA A 290 19.24 28.67 32.48
N GLU A 291 18.84 28.23 31.27
CA GLU A 291 18.18 29.11 30.28
C GLU A 291 16.68 28.95 30.12
N THR A 292 16.02 28.07 30.84
CA THR A 292 14.54 27.87 30.70
C THR A 292 13.70 28.57 31.81
N ARG A 293 14.21 29.63 32.44
CA ARG A 293 13.45 30.42 33.41
C ARG A 293 13.41 31.92 33.09
N ARG A 294 13.33 32.29 31.82
CA ARG A 294 12.93 33.65 31.43
C ARG A 294 12.29 33.55 30.04
N PHE A 295 10.99 33.30 30.02
CA PHE A 295 9.99 33.90 29.11
C PHE A 295 8.64 33.33 29.51
#